data_3641a63c4b0332e34cbebbefaa9fe532
#
_entry.id   3641a63c4b0332e34cbebbefaa9fe532
#
_cell.length_a   1.000
_cell.length_b   1.000
_cell.length_c   1.000
_cell.angle_alpha   90.00
_cell.angle_beta   90.00
_cell.angle_gamma   90.00
#
_symmetry.space_group_name_H-M   'P 1'
#
loop_
_entity.id
_entity.type
_entity.pdbx_description
1 polymer ?
#
loop_
_entity_poly.entity_id
_entity_poly.type
_entity_poly.pdbx_seq_one_letter_code
_entity_poly.pdbx_strand_id
1 'polypeptide(L)'
;FFLGFALCWTARAQSPSLNEPGTTPGTPDLLHHSLSIDLDPGRESLVVSDRMRLPQAWLGHNLQFELNSGLSITASNLPISEDPNAQVASGDVIDSTVAQEAEVKRYRISVPASFSGELEISYSGTINDLAEQSSPEYAQSFAQTSGIISGEGVFLSRASVWVPLFDDRLITFDLSARFAPSASDWTTVSQGQPAGLNGWQTEHPQEEIYLIAAEFTHYTESAGRVEASAYLRNP
;
A
#
# COMPACT_ATOMS: atom_id res chain seq x y z
N PHE A 1 9.74 68.45 18.07
CA PHE A 1 10.90 68.05 17.24
C PHE A 1 11.57 66.86 17.89
N PHE A 2 11.27 65.66 17.43
CA PHE A 2 12.06 64.45 17.73
C PHE A 2 12.24 63.71 16.42
N LEU A 3 13.49 63.71 15.93
CA LEU A 3 13.95 62.84 14.83
C LEU A 3 14.18 61.45 15.38
N GLY A 4 13.37 60.47 14.93
CA GLY A 4 13.62 59.06 15.18
C GLY A 4 14.39 58.46 14.00
N PHE A 5 15.65 58.02 14.26
CA PHE A 5 16.49 57.25 13.33
C PHE A 5 16.00 55.81 13.33
N ALA A 6 15.49 55.33 12.21
CA ALA A 6 15.24 53.92 12.00
C ALA A 6 16.51 53.24 11.45
N LEU A 7 17.19 52.43 12.27
CA LEU A 7 18.27 51.55 11.80
C LEU A 7 17.62 50.30 11.13
N CYS A 8 17.76 50.21 9.84
CA CYS A 8 17.42 49.05 9.06
C CYS A 8 18.60 48.04 9.13
N TRP A 9 18.45 46.96 9.91
CA TRP A 9 19.38 45.84 9.90
C TRP A 9 18.99 44.88 8.78
N THR A 10 19.76 44.88 7.70
CA THR A 10 19.71 43.83 6.68
C THR A 10 20.54 42.65 7.12
N ALA A 11 19.94 41.63 7.68
CA ALA A 11 20.60 40.34 7.90
C ALA A 11 20.74 39.64 6.55
N ARG A 12 21.96 39.62 6.05
CA ARG A 12 22.34 38.83 4.87
C ARG A 12 22.55 37.39 5.34
N ALA A 13 21.60 36.51 5.12
CA ALA A 13 21.78 35.10 5.31
C ALA A 13 22.81 34.59 4.27
N GLN A 14 23.99 34.23 4.73
CA GLN A 14 24.94 33.45 3.95
C GLN A 14 24.46 32.02 3.94
N SER A 15 24.02 31.53 2.78
CA SER A 15 23.82 30.11 2.53
C SER A 15 25.18 29.41 2.60
N PRO A 16 25.36 28.37 3.41
CA PRO A 16 26.57 27.58 3.34
C PRO A 16 26.62 26.86 1.99
N SER A 17 27.66 27.10 1.22
CA SER A 17 27.96 26.34 0.02
C SER A 17 28.50 24.97 0.45
N LEU A 18 27.62 23.98 0.47
CA LEU A 18 27.99 22.58 0.53
C LEU A 18 28.43 22.14 -0.86
N ASN A 19 29.67 22.42 -1.22
CA ASN A 19 30.38 21.67 -2.25
C ASN A 19 31.00 20.44 -1.59
N GLU A 20 30.21 19.40 -1.40
CA GLU A 20 30.71 18.05 -1.29
C GLU A 20 30.71 17.39 -2.67
N PRO A 21 31.79 16.69 -3.10
CA PRO A 21 31.80 15.99 -4.38
C PRO A 21 30.79 14.86 -4.35
N GLY A 22 29.82 14.97 -5.26
CA GLY A 22 28.64 14.14 -5.41
C GLY A 22 28.86 12.65 -5.23
N THR A 23 28.40 12.17 -4.10
CA THR A 23 27.77 10.87 -4.05
C THR A 23 26.29 11.13 -4.34
N THR A 24 25.86 10.86 -5.55
CA THR A 24 24.42 10.73 -5.83
C THR A 24 23.91 9.73 -4.80
N PRO A 25 22.94 10.08 -3.93
CA PRO A 25 22.35 9.09 -3.05
C PRO A 25 21.83 7.97 -3.95
N GLY A 26 22.47 6.79 -3.88
CA GLY A 26 21.97 5.64 -4.63
C GLY A 26 20.49 5.47 -4.27
N THR A 27 19.66 5.20 -5.27
CA THR A 27 18.26 4.86 -5.03
C THR A 27 18.23 3.82 -3.91
N PRO A 28 17.44 4.03 -2.85
CA PRO A 28 17.37 3.07 -1.76
C PRO A 28 17.09 1.68 -2.32
N ASP A 29 17.84 0.68 -1.87
CA ASP A 29 17.61 -0.73 -2.25
C ASP A 29 16.40 -1.25 -1.47
N LEU A 30 15.21 -0.88 -1.94
CA LEU A 30 13.92 -1.16 -1.34
C LEU A 30 13.20 -2.30 -2.06
N LEU A 31 12.34 -2.98 -1.35
CA LEU A 31 11.36 -3.86 -1.94
C LEU A 31 10.46 -3.04 -2.88
N HIS A 32 10.29 -3.52 -4.11
CA HIS A 32 9.41 -2.91 -5.09
C HIS A 32 8.41 -3.93 -5.60
N HIS A 33 7.13 -3.58 -5.55
CA HIS A 33 6.03 -4.39 -6.06
C HIS A 33 5.57 -3.88 -7.43
N SER A 34 5.42 -4.78 -8.40
CA SER A 34 4.75 -4.51 -9.67
C SER A 34 3.49 -5.37 -9.75
N LEU A 35 2.35 -4.76 -9.42
CA LEU A 35 1.08 -5.43 -9.21
C LEU A 35 0.18 -5.37 -10.45
N SER A 36 -0.26 -6.53 -10.92
CA SER A 36 -1.36 -6.65 -11.88
C SER A 36 -2.55 -7.32 -11.18
N ILE A 37 -3.67 -6.63 -11.10
CA ILE A 37 -4.82 -6.99 -10.26
C ILE A 37 -6.04 -7.15 -11.14
N ASP A 38 -6.71 -8.29 -11.05
CA ASP A 38 -8.03 -8.53 -11.60
C ASP A 38 -9.04 -8.57 -10.45
N LEU A 39 -10.00 -7.65 -10.44
CA LEU A 39 -11.03 -7.49 -9.42
C LEU A 39 -12.39 -7.94 -9.95
N ASP A 40 -13.07 -8.78 -9.19
CA ASP A 40 -14.49 -9.12 -9.40
C ASP A 40 -15.30 -8.78 -8.14
N PRO A 41 -15.74 -7.52 -8.01
CA PRO A 41 -16.50 -7.09 -6.84
C PRO A 41 -17.83 -7.86 -6.65
N GLY A 42 -18.42 -8.34 -7.74
CA GLY A 42 -19.65 -9.13 -7.68
C GLY A 42 -19.44 -10.53 -7.11
N ARG A 43 -18.21 -11.03 -7.13
CA ARG A 43 -17.78 -12.29 -6.48
C ARG A 43 -16.92 -12.07 -5.25
N GLU A 44 -16.76 -10.83 -4.83
CA GLU A 44 -15.96 -10.45 -3.66
C GLU A 44 -14.49 -10.92 -3.74
N SER A 45 -13.95 -11.02 -4.97
CA SER A 45 -12.69 -11.71 -5.22
C SER A 45 -11.68 -10.88 -5.99
N LEU A 46 -10.40 -11.23 -5.80
CA LEU A 46 -9.29 -10.70 -6.57
C LEU A 46 -8.35 -11.82 -7.05
N VAL A 47 -7.67 -11.55 -8.14
CA VAL A 47 -6.52 -12.31 -8.63
C VAL A 47 -5.38 -11.32 -8.81
N VAL A 48 -4.22 -11.63 -8.25
CA VAL A 48 -3.04 -10.76 -8.30
C VAL A 48 -1.87 -11.52 -8.86
N SER A 49 -1.13 -10.86 -9.75
CA SER A 49 0.22 -11.22 -10.12
C SER A 49 1.15 -10.12 -9.63
N ASP A 50 2.02 -10.47 -8.70
CA ASP A 50 2.98 -9.56 -8.09
C ASP A 50 4.39 -9.95 -8.50
N ARG A 51 5.07 -9.05 -9.23
CA ARG A 51 6.49 -9.18 -9.52
C ARG A 51 7.25 -8.24 -8.58
N MET A 52 8.00 -8.84 -7.67
CA MET A 52 8.73 -8.12 -6.65
C MET A 52 10.23 -8.06 -6.98
N ARG A 53 10.79 -6.86 -6.99
CA ARG A 53 12.24 -6.69 -6.97
C ARG A 53 12.70 -6.67 -5.52
N LEU A 54 13.40 -7.74 -5.13
CA LEU A 54 13.91 -7.91 -3.79
C LEU A 54 15.15 -7.03 -3.55
N PRO A 55 15.31 -6.45 -2.34
CA PRO A 55 16.55 -5.83 -1.92
C PRO A 55 17.74 -6.79 -2.06
N GLN A 56 18.89 -6.28 -2.52
CA GLN A 56 20.09 -7.09 -2.71
C GLN A 56 20.52 -7.81 -1.42
N ALA A 57 20.28 -7.18 -0.27
CA ALA A 57 20.60 -7.73 1.04
C ALA A 57 19.75 -8.98 1.41
N TRP A 58 18.68 -9.27 0.66
CA TRP A 58 17.83 -10.42 0.91
C TRP A 58 18.26 -11.69 0.16
N LEU A 59 19.14 -11.55 -0.81
CA LEU A 59 19.66 -12.68 -1.57
C LEU A 59 20.55 -13.56 -0.69
N GLY A 60 20.38 -14.86 -0.78
CA GLY A 60 21.06 -15.85 0.05
C GLY A 60 20.43 -16.08 1.43
N HIS A 61 19.26 -15.49 1.69
CA HIS A 61 18.59 -15.60 2.99
C HIS A 61 17.23 -16.31 2.91
N ASN A 62 16.80 -16.82 4.06
CA ASN A 62 15.44 -17.28 4.25
C ASN A 62 14.58 -16.10 4.68
N LEU A 63 13.50 -15.86 3.97
CA LEU A 63 12.56 -14.80 4.26
C LEU A 63 11.23 -15.39 4.76
N GLN A 64 10.50 -14.59 5.51
CA GLN A 64 9.12 -14.86 5.89
C GLN A 64 8.26 -13.68 5.46
N PHE A 65 7.03 -13.98 5.08
CA PHE A 65 6.03 -12.96 4.80
C PHE A 65 4.64 -13.44 5.21
N GLU A 66 3.77 -12.49 5.39
CA GLU A 66 2.36 -12.71 5.71
C GLU A 66 1.48 -12.34 4.51
N LEU A 67 0.35 -13.01 4.40
CA LEU A 67 -0.69 -12.75 3.41
C LEU A 67 -2.04 -13.04 4.06
N ASN A 68 -3.07 -12.27 3.70
CA ASN A 68 -4.44 -12.47 4.19
C ASN A 68 -4.85 -13.95 4.10
N SER A 69 -5.50 -14.46 5.13
CA SER A 69 -5.90 -15.87 5.21
C SER A 69 -6.92 -16.28 4.12
N GLY A 70 -7.70 -15.32 3.62
CA GLY A 70 -8.64 -15.49 2.51
C GLY A 70 -7.97 -15.63 1.15
N LEU A 71 -6.65 -15.38 1.07
CA LEU A 71 -5.86 -15.50 -0.16
C LEU A 71 -5.06 -16.80 -0.18
N SER A 72 -4.85 -17.33 -1.37
CA SER A 72 -4.04 -18.54 -1.61
C SER A 72 -3.06 -18.29 -2.74
N ILE A 73 -1.79 -18.67 -2.51
CA ILE A 73 -0.75 -18.61 -3.54
C ILE A 73 -1.04 -19.67 -4.58
N THR A 74 -1.13 -19.25 -5.84
CA THR A 74 -1.44 -20.12 -6.99
C THR A 74 -0.22 -20.44 -7.82
N ALA A 75 0.78 -19.56 -7.84
CA ALA A 75 2.05 -19.77 -8.52
C ALA A 75 3.17 -18.95 -7.89
N SER A 76 4.41 -19.44 -8.02
CA SER A 76 5.62 -18.71 -7.67
C SER A 76 6.81 -19.24 -8.46
N ASN A 77 7.78 -18.37 -8.75
CA ASN A 77 9.04 -18.77 -9.40
C ASN A 77 10.10 -19.28 -8.40
N LEU A 78 9.86 -19.21 -7.10
CA LEU A 78 10.63 -19.89 -6.06
C LEU A 78 9.70 -20.74 -5.20
N PRO A 79 10.20 -21.86 -4.62
CA PRO A 79 9.42 -22.70 -3.71
C PRO A 79 8.99 -21.88 -2.47
N ILE A 80 7.69 -21.85 -2.20
CA ILE A 80 7.09 -21.22 -1.03
C ILE A 80 6.42 -22.33 -0.19
N SER A 81 6.56 -22.27 1.12
CA SER A 81 5.90 -23.14 2.06
C SER A 81 5.12 -22.34 3.10
N GLU A 82 3.89 -22.75 3.36
CA GLU A 82 3.11 -22.22 4.48
C GLU A 82 3.68 -22.72 5.80
N ASP A 83 3.73 -21.87 6.82
CA ASP A 83 4.13 -22.21 8.18
C ASP A 83 2.90 -22.37 9.08
N PRO A 84 2.39 -23.60 9.24
CA PRO A 84 1.18 -23.84 10.01
C PRO A 84 1.35 -23.62 11.52
N ASN A 85 2.59 -23.50 12.01
CA ASN A 85 2.89 -23.31 13.42
C ASN A 85 3.22 -21.85 13.78
N ALA A 86 3.14 -20.94 12.82
CA ALA A 86 3.29 -19.54 13.12
C ALA A 86 2.11 -19.10 13.97
N GLN A 87 2.33 -19.02 15.28
CA GLN A 87 1.39 -18.34 16.15
C GLN A 87 1.26 -16.91 15.62
N VAL A 88 0.03 -16.52 15.29
CA VAL A 88 -0.29 -15.12 15.11
C VAL A 88 0.17 -14.44 16.38
N ALA A 89 1.24 -13.66 16.31
CA ALA A 89 1.59 -12.79 17.41
C ALA A 89 0.44 -11.78 17.49
N SER A 90 -0.53 -12.07 18.34
CA SER A 90 -1.44 -11.05 18.84
C SER A 90 -0.53 -10.05 19.51
N GLY A 91 -0.22 -8.95 18.79
CA GLY A 91 0.48 -7.83 19.40
C GLY A 91 -0.28 -7.50 20.67
N ASP A 92 0.44 -7.25 21.76
CA ASP A 92 -0.16 -6.80 23.01
C ASP A 92 -1.02 -5.55 22.68
N VAL A 93 -2.33 -5.76 22.57
CA VAL A 93 -3.31 -4.71 22.30
C VAL A 93 -3.41 -3.85 23.57
N ILE A 94 -2.51 -2.87 23.67
CA ILE A 94 -2.55 -1.89 24.77
C ILE A 94 -3.57 -0.79 24.46
N ASP A 95 -4.05 -0.69 23.21
CA ASP A 95 -5.03 0.34 22.83
C ASP A 95 -6.16 -0.28 22.00
N SER A 96 -7.36 -0.31 22.57
CA SER A 96 -8.58 -0.82 21.96
C SER A 96 -9.11 0.05 20.79
N THR A 97 -8.34 1.01 20.32
CA THR A 97 -8.63 1.85 19.14
C THR A 97 -7.91 1.37 17.88
N VAL A 98 -7.10 0.30 17.95
CA VAL A 98 -6.41 -0.25 16.78
C VAL A 98 -7.43 -0.99 15.91
N ALA A 99 -7.45 -0.66 14.62
CA ALA A 99 -8.25 -1.36 13.62
C ALA A 99 -7.99 -2.87 13.71
N GLN A 100 -9.05 -3.67 13.62
CA GLN A 100 -8.97 -5.13 13.64
C GLN A 100 -8.04 -5.56 12.49
N GLU A 101 -6.94 -6.22 12.82
CA GLU A 101 -6.04 -6.79 11.82
C GLU A 101 -6.70 -8.03 11.21
N ALA A 102 -6.52 -8.22 9.91
CA ALA A 102 -7.01 -9.40 9.23
C ALA A 102 -6.31 -10.68 9.72
N GLU A 103 -7.00 -11.80 9.66
CA GLU A 103 -6.35 -13.10 9.82
C GLU A 103 -5.35 -13.32 8.70
N VAL A 104 -4.14 -13.82 9.04
CA VAL A 104 -3.05 -14.01 8.09
C VAL A 104 -2.53 -15.44 8.09
N LYS A 105 -2.03 -15.85 6.92
CA LYS A 105 -1.17 -17.03 6.75
C LYS A 105 0.27 -16.57 6.64
N ARG A 106 1.17 -17.26 7.29
CA ARG A 106 2.61 -17.00 7.21
C ARG A 106 3.30 -17.96 6.28
N TYR A 107 4.14 -17.42 5.43
CA TYR A 107 4.87 -18.17 4.42
C TYR A 107 6.37 -18.01 4.61
N ARG A 108 7.11 -19.05 4.20
CA ARG A 108 8.58 -19.08 4.16
C ARG A 108 9.06 -19.29 2.74
N ILE A 109 10.12 -18.59 2.38
CA ILE A 109 10.79 -18.70 1.11
C ILE A 109 12.30 -18.66 1.31
N SER A 110 13.04 -19.55 0.63
CA SER A 110 14.50 -19.53 0.61
C SER A 110 14.96 -18.88 -0.69
N VAL A 111 15.61 -17.74 -0.59
CA VAL A 111 16.11 -16.99 -1.74
C VAL A 111 17.57 -17.38 -1.99
N PRO A 112 17.91 -18.02 -3.12
CA PRO A 112 19.31 -18.35 -3.41
C PRO A 112 20.18 -17.11 -3.59
N ALA A 113 21.45 -17.15 -3.20
CA ALA A 113 22.39 -16.05 -3.42
C ALA A 113 22.60 -15.70 -4.90
N SER A 114 22.39 -16.67 -5.79
CA SER A 114 22.45 -16.51 -7.25
C SER A 114 21.13 -16.09 -7.91
N PHE A 115 20.11 -15.80 -7.10
CA PHE A 115 18.80 -15.42 -7.62
C PHE A 115 18.86 -14.06 -8.30
N SER A 116 18.07 -13.85 -9.36
CA SER A 116 18.04 -12.59 -10.12
C SER A 116 17.56 -11.38 -9.34
N GLY A 117 16.90 -11.62 -8.20
CA GLY A 117 16.25 -10.59 -7.39
C GLY A 117 14.79 -10.31 -7.78
N GLU A 118 14.27 -10.95 -8.84
CA GLU A 118 12.87 -10.82 -9.27
C GLU A 118 12.03 -12.01 -8.80
N LEU A 119 11.31 -11.84 -7.68
CA LEU A 119 10.38 -12.83 -7.14
C LEU A 119 9.00 -12.60 -7.76
N GLU A 120 8.45 -13.63 -8.39
CA GLU A 120 7.10 -13.60 -8.93
C GLU A 120 6.18 -14.48 -8.10
N ILE A 121 5.08 -13.90 -7.59
CA ILE A 121 4.04 -14.62 -6.85
C ILE A 121 2.68 -14.27 -7.47
N SER A 122 1.89 -15.29 -7.78
CA SER A 122 0.47 -15.11 -8.10
C SER A 122 -0.37 -15.68 -6.98
N TYR A 123 -1.43 -14.96 -6.61
CA TYR A 123 -2.35 -15.36 -5.57
C TYR A 123 -3.76 -14.88 -5.88
N SER A 124 -4.75 -15.53 -5.28
CA SER A 124 -6.15 -15.19 -5.48
C SER A 124 -7.00 -15.60 -4.28
N GLY A 125 -8.16 -14.99 -4.16
CA GLY A 125 -9.12 -15.33 -3.11
C GLY A 125 -10.11 -14.20 -2.86
N THR A 126 -10.64 -14.18 -1.63
CA THR A 126 -11.64 -13.22 -1.18
C THR A 126 -11.13 -12.50 0.06
N ILE A 127 -11.48 -11.22 0.17
CA ILE A 127 -11.28 -10.40 1.38
C ILE A 127 -12.62 -9.72 1.64
N ASN A 128 -13.27 -10.11 2.71
CA ASN A 128 -14.57 -9.58 3.08
C ASN A 128 -14.70 -9.54 4.61
N ASP A 129 -13.88 -8.68 5.23
CA ASP A 129 -13.93 -8.44 6.65
C ASP A 129 -15.00 -7.38 6.91
N LEU A 130 -16.19 -7.83 7.31
CA LEU A 130 -17.29 -6.93 7.58
C LEU A 130 -16.95 -5.97 8.71
N ALA A 131 -17.31 -4.72 8.51
CA ALA A 131 -17.11 -3.69 9.53
C ALA A 131 -17.95 -4.00 10.77
N GLU A 132 -17.31 -4.29 11.90
CA GLU A 132 -17.98 -4.46 13.17
C GLU A 132 -18.20 -3.12 13.87
N GLN A 133 -19.44 -2.85 14.33
CA GLN A 133 -19.70 -1.72 15.22
C GLN A 133 -19.28 -2.10 16.63
N SER A 134 -18.22 -1.51 17.11
CA SER A 134 -17.59 -1.87 18.38
C SER A 134 -18.38 -1.51 19.64
N SER A 135 -19.50 -0.77 19.56
CA SER A 135 -20.39 -0.53 20.73
C SER A 135 -21.65 0.29 20.37
N PRO A 136 -22.83 -0.07 20.90
CA PRO A 136 -24.03 0.77 20.76
C PRO A 136 -24.02 2.07 21.56
N GLU A 137 -23.09 2.26 22.49
CA GLU A 137 -23.02 3.44 23.36
C GLU A 137 -22.31 4.64 22.73
N TYR A 138 -21.51 4.42 21.68
CA TYR A 138 -20.90 5.50 20.93
C TYR A 138 -21.52 5.57 19.53
N ALA A 139 -22.61 6.32 19.40
CA ALA A 139 -23.27 6.59 18.10
C ALA A 139 -22.36 7.31 17.07
N GLN A 140 -21.06 7.39 17.32
CA GLN A 140 -20.02 7.95 16.46
C GLN A 140 -18.84 6.98 16.24
N SER A 141 -18.93 5.71 16.66
CA SER A 141 -17.91 4.73 16.31
C SER A 141 -17.99 4.45 14.82
N PHE A 142 -16.97 4.84 14.08
CA PHE A 142 -16.84 4.46 12.68
C PHE A 142 -16.72 2.94 12.61
N ALA A 143 -17.55 2.31 11.78
CA ALA A 143 -17.38 0.92 11.46
C ALA A 143 -16.02 0.76 10.76
N GLN A 144 -15.13 -0.03 11.33
CA GLN A 144 -13.79 -0.26 10.79
C GLN A 144 -13.75 -1.65 10.15
N THR A 145 -13.16 -1.75 9.00
CA THR A 145 -12.85 -3.02 8.33
C THR A 145 -11.34 -3.11 8.11
N SER A 146 -10.76 -4.30 8.27
CA SER A 146 -9.37 -4.55 7.87
C SER A 146 -9.24 -4.53 6.36
N GLY A 147 -10.27 -5.00 5.63
CA GLY A 147 -10.35 -4.96 4.17
C GLY A 147 -11.65 -5.55 3.65
N ILE A 148 -12.15 -5.03 2.55
CA ILE A 148 -13.37 -5.50 1.92
C ILE A 148 -13.31 -5.39 0.40
N ILE A 149 -13.80 -6.43 -0.28
CA ILE A 149 -14.13 -6.42 -1.69
C ILE A 149 -15.61 -6.76 -1.78
N SER A 150 -16.43 -5.83 -2.26
CA SER A 150 -17.88 -6.05 -2.36
C SER A 150 -18.45 -5.37 -3.59
N GLY A 151 -19.69 -5.68 -3.94
CA GLY A 151 -20.43 -5.01 -5.03
C GLY A 151 -20.68 -3.52 -4.80
N GLU A 152 -20.42 -3.03 -3.60
CA GLU A 152 -20.54 -1.61 -3.27
C GLU A 152 -19.22 -0.84 -3.32
N GLY A 153 -18.09 -1.52 -3.19
CA GLY A 153 -16.79 -0.91 -3.19
C GLY A 153 -15.69 -1.85 -2.74
N VAL A 154 -14.45 -1.43 -2.97
CA VAL A 154 -13.23 -2.09 -2.52
C VAL A 154 -12.47 -1.14 -1.61
N PHE A 155 -12.04 -1.66 -0.47
CA PHE A 155 -11.11 -1.00 0.43
C PHE A 155 -10.08 -2.02 0.91
N LEU A 156 -8.84 -1.88 0.47
CA LEU A 156 -7.72 -2.70 0.86
C LEU A 156 -6.60 -1.79 1.34
N SER A 157 -6.11 -2.04 2.54
CA SER A 157 -5.03 -1.28 3.18
C SER A 157 -3.98 -2.25 3.74
N ARG A 158 -2.98 -1.74 4.43
CA ARG A 158 -2.02 -2.57 5.16
C ARG A 158 -2.71 -3.54 6.13
N ALA A 159 -3.76 -3.10 6.83
CA ALA A 159 -4.49 -3.93 7.79
C ALA A 159 -5.12 -5.17 7.16
N SER A 160 -5.44 -5.13 5.86
CA SER A 160 -5.97 -6.29 5.14
C SER A 160 -4.91 -7.32 4.73
N VAL A 161 -3.62 -6.96 4.79
CA VAL A 161 -2.49 -7.80 4.37
C VAL A 161 -2.74 -8.45 2.99
N TRP A 162 -3.23 -7.65 2.06
CA TRP A 162 -3.63 -8.11 0.74
C TRP A 162 -2.47 -8.27 -0.26
N VAL A 163 -1.29 -7.75 0.10
CA VAL A 163 -0.02 -7.97 -0.59
C VAL A 163 0.96 -8.67 0.34
N PRO A 164 1.96 -9.43 -0.17
CA PRO A 164 2.96 -10.08 0.66
C PRO A 164 3.68 -9.07 1.57
N LEU A 165 3.48 -9.20 2.87
CA LEU A 165 4.07 -8.34 3.89
C LEU A 165 5.28 -9.02 4.52
N PHE A 166 6.50 -8.57 4.21
CA PHE A 166 7.74 -9.16 4.72
C PHE A 166 8.17 -8.57 6.07
N ASP A 167 8.08 -7.26 6.22
CA ASP A 167 8.41 -6.52 7.44
C ASP A 167 7.82 -5.10 7.39
N ASP A 168 8.19 -4.25 8.35
CA ASP A 168 7.72 -2.86 8.45
C ASP A 168 8.57 -1.86 7.62
N ARG A 169 9.30 -2.32 6.62
CA ARG A 169 10.12 -1.44 5.78
C ARG A 169 9.27 -0.68 4.78
N LEU A 170 9.82 0.46 4.39
CA LEU A 170 9.28 1.23 3.28
C LEU A 170 9.44 0.46 1.96
N ILE A 171 8.44 0.56 1.12
CA ILE A 171 8.35 -0.07 -0.18
C ILE A 171 8.08 0.96 -1.28
N THR A 172 8.27 0.57 -2.52
CA THR A 172 7.76 1.28 -3.69
C THR A 172 6.88 0.35 -4.51
N PHE A 173 6.01 0.90 -5.34
CA PHE A 173 5.17 0.05 -6.17
C PHE A 173 4.70 0.72 -7.47
N ASP A 174 4.37 -0.14 -8.41
CA ASP A 174 3.49 0.13 -9.55
C ASP A 174 2.29 -0.81 -9.44
N LEU A 175 1.10 -0.32 -9.66
CA LEU A 175 -0.08 -1.16 -9.73
C LEU A 175 -0.94 -0.85 -10.95
N SER A 176 -1.61 -1.86 -11.48
CA SER A 176 -2.66 -1.72 -12.47
C SER A 176 -3.81 -2.65 -12.13
N ALA A 177 -5.04 -2.13 -12.18
CA ALA A 177 -6.22 -2.91 -11.89
C ALA A 177 -7.14 -3.02 -13.11
N ARG A 178 -7.74 -4.19 -13.27
CA ARG A 178 -8.82 -4.46 -14.22
C ARG A 178 -10.02 -4.95 -13.45
N PHE A 179 -11.20 -4.62 -13.94
CA PHE A 179 -12.45 -5.00 -13.33
C PHE A 179 -13.20 -6.02 -14.19
N ALA A 180 -13.95 -6.89 -13.53
CA ALA A 180 -14.95 -7.71 -14.19
C ALA A 180 -15.97 -6.82 -14.93
N PRO A 181 -16.65 -7.34 -15.98
CA PRO A 181 -17.61 -6.56 -16.77
C PRO A 181 -18.73 -5.90 -15.95
N SER A 182 -19.08 -6.49 -14.81
CA SER A 182 -20.10 -5.95 -13.87
C SER A 182 -19.66 -4.68 -13.16
N ALA A 183 -18.36 -4.33 -13.21
CA ALA A 183 -17.77 -3.17 -12.56
C ALA A 183 -16.90 -2.38 -13.56
N SER A 184 -17.24 -2.39 -14.85
CA SER A 184 -16.46 -1.75 -15.92
C SER A 184 -16.29 -0.24 -15.74
N ASP A 185 -17.21 0.41 -15.05
CA ASP A 185 -17.25 1.85 -14.82
C ASP A 185 -16.56 2.28 -13.52
N TRP A 186 -15.98 1.29 -12.80
CA TRP A 186 -15.27 1.55 -11.58
C TRP A 186 -13.88 2.16 -11.83
N THR A 187 -13.46 2.98 -10.89
CA THR A 187 -12.16 3.65 -10.89
C THR A 187 -11.40 3.30 -9.63
N THR A 188 -10.07 3.16 -9.75
CA THR A 188 -9.19 2.95 -8.60
C THR A 188 -8.62 4.25 -8.06
N VAL A 189 -8.36 4.26 -6.76
CA VAL A 189 -7.60 5.31 -6.05
C VAL A 189 -6.55 4.63 -5.18
N SER A 190 -5.30 5.10 -5.27
CA SER A 190 -4.16 4.61 -4.48
C SER A 190 -3.20 5.76 -4.18
N GLN A 191 -2.09 5.47 -3.50
CA GLN A 191 -1.01 6.43 -3.30
C GLN A 191 -0.22 6.64 -4.60
N GLY A 192 0.53 7.74 -4.64
CA GLY A 192 1.45 8.05 -5.72
C GLY A 192 0.79 8.84 -6.85
N GLN A 193 1.26 8.58 -8.05
CA GLN A 193 0.82 9.27 -9.26
C GLN A 193 -0.06 8.34 -10.11
N PRO A 194 -1.14 8.84 -10.71
CA PRO A 194 -1.90 8.06 -11.69
C PRO A 194 -1.01 7.62 -12.86
N ALA A 195 -1.13 6.36 -13.25
CA ALA A 195 -0.36 5.73 -14.32
C ALA A 195 -1.27 4.96 -15.28
N GLY A 196 -1.87 5.67 -16.23
CA GLY A 196 -2.86 5.09 -17.15
C GLY A 196 -4.24 4.88 -16.52
N LEU A 197 -5.04 4.01 -17.14
CA LEU A 197 -6.37 3.69 -16.65
C LEU A 197 -6.28 2.72 -15.46
N ASN A 198 -6.83 3.12 -14.32
CA ASN A 198 -6.81 2.32 -13.09
C ASN A 198 -5.40 1.85 -12.66
N GLY A 199 -4.38 2.66 -12.98
CA GLY A 199 -3.00 2.41 -12.61
C GLY A 199 -2.43 3.51 -11.72
N TRP A 200 -1.47 3.14 -10.87
CA TRP A 200 -0.80 4.04 -9.92
C TRP A 200 0.67 3.62 -9.79
N GLN A 201 1.53 4.60 -9.55
CA GLN A 201 2.97 4.37 -9.35
C GLN A 201 3.51 5.28 -8.25
N THR A 202 4.50 4.80 -7.50
CA THR A 202 5.16 5.60 -6.48
C THR A 202 6.61 5.88 -6.84
N GLU A 203 6.99 7.15 -6.79
CA GLU A 203 8.38 7.58 -6.91
C GLU A 203 9.10 7.61 -5.55
N HIS A 204 8.34 7.75 -4.48
CA HIS A 204 8.83 7.84 -3.11
C HIS A 204 8.42 6.63 -2.29
N PRO A 205 9.26 6.22 -1.31
CA PRO A 205 8.93 5.11 -0.42
C PRO A 205 7.63 5.33 0.35
N GLN A 206 6.84 4.26 0.49
CA GLN A 206 5.56 4.20 1.18
C GLN A 206 5.60 3.17 2.29
N GLU A 207 4.78 3.33 3.31
CA GLU A 207 4.64 2.38 4.42
C GLU A 207 3.67 1.24 4.06
N GLU A 208 2.79 1.47 3.09
CA GLU A 208 1.74 0.54 2.68
C GLU A 208 1.37 0.70 1.20
N ILE A 209 0.59 -0.26 0.70
CA ILE A 209 -0.15 -0.13 -0.56
C ILE A 209 -1.63 -0.21 -0.21
N TYR A 210 -2.38 0.87 -0.41
CA TYR A 210 -3.83 0.79 -0.35
C TYR A 210 -4.44 0.80 -1.77
N LEU A 211 -5.59 0.18 -1.89
CA LEU A 211 -6.41 0.18 -3.08
C LEU A 211 -7.86 0.44 -2.70
N ILE A 212 -8.39 1.54 -3.18
CA ILE A 212 -9.80 1.88 -3.05
C ILE A 212 -10.39 1.83 -4.45
N ALA A 213 -11.57 1.25 -4.62
CA ALA A 213 -12.25 1.24 -5.91
C ALA A 213 -13.77 1.26 -5.73
N ALA A 214 -14.42 2.01 -6.58
CA ALA A 214 -15.88 2.04 -6.72
C ALA A 214 -16.26 2.78 -8.01
N GLU A 215 -17.55 2.89 -8.27
CA GLU A 215 -18.07 3.84 -9.24
C GLU A 215 -17.99 5.25 -8.64
N PHE A 216 -16.93 5.99 -9.02
CA PHE A 216 -16.68 7.34 -8.54
C PHE A 216 -16.97 8.38 -9.61
N THR A 217 -17.53 9.52 -9.19
CA THR A 217 -17.43 10.77 -9.93
C THR A 217 -16.18 11.50 -9.47
N HIS A 218 -15.26 11.78 -10.40
CA HIS A 218 -13.99 12.44 -10.13
C HIS A 218 -14.10 13.94 -10.37
N TYR A 219 -13.73 14.74 -9.38
CA TYR A 219 -13.67 16.19 -9.43
C TYR A 219 -12.23 16.63 -9.22
N THR A 220 -11.79 17.60 -10.00
CA THR A 220 -10.43 18.15 -9.90
C THR A 220 -10.50 19.67 -9.79
N GLU A 221 -9.71 20.25 -8.90
CA GLU A 221 -9.54 21.69 -8.77
C GLU A 221 -8.04 22.01 -8.63
N SER A 222 -7.57 22.99 -9.38
CA SER A 222 -6.16 23.41 -9.36
C SER A 222 -6.01 24.80 -8.76
N ALA A 223 -5.12 24.92 -7.78
CA ALA A 223 -4.74 26.18 -7.15
C ALA A 223 -3.22 26.37 -7.20
N GLY A 224 -2.73 27.12 -8.18
CA GLY A 224 -1.31 27.33 -8.39
C GLY A 224 -0.57 26.04 -8.79
N ARG A 225 0.27 25.49 -7.90
CA ARG A 225 1.02 24.23 -8.11
C ARG A 225 0.33 23.02 -7.49
N VAL A 226 -0.77 23.21 -6.83
CA VAL A 226 -1.51 22.14 -6.14
C VAL A 226 -2.72 21.79 -6.98
N GLU A 227 -2.89 20.51 -7.25
CA GLU A 227 -4.10 19.93 -7.78
C GLU A 227 -4.77 19.10 -6.68
N ALA A 228 -6.02 19.38 -6.40
CA ALA A 228 -6.86 18.63 -5.49
C ALA A 228 -7.82 17.75 -6.27
N SER A 229 -7.88 16.49 -5.94
CA SER A 229 -8.81 15.52 -6.53
C SER A 229 -9.76 14.98 -5.47
N ALA A 230 -11.05 14.92 -5.81
CA ALA A 230 -12.07 14.31 -4.97
C ALA A 230 -12.81 13.21 -5.76
N TYR A 231 -12.91 12.05 -5.16
CA TYR A 231 -13.62 10.87 -5.70
C TYR A 231 -14.85 10.64 -4.85
N LEU A 232 -16.01 10.89 -5.41
CA LEU A 232 -17.29 10.83 -4.70
C LEU A 232 -18.17 9.75 -5.30
N ARG A 233 -18.77 8.92 -4.44
CA ARG A 233 -19.84 8.01 -4.86
C ARG A 233 -21.12 8.83 -5.02
N ASN A 234 -21.85 8.54 -6.06
CA ASN A 234 -23.21 9.03 -6.18
C ASN A 234 -24.11 8.26 -5.17
N PRO A 235 -25.00 8.96 -4.44
CA PRO A 235 -25.91 8.31 -3.49
C PRO A 235 -26.92 7.40 -4.18
#